data_12bb4fdf1a85f649e49e373c71f3215c
#
_entry.id   12bb4fdf1a85f649e49e373c71f3215c
#
_cell.length_a   1.000
_cell.length_b   1.000
_cell.length_c   1.000
_cell.angle_alpha   90.00
_cell.angle_beta   90.00
_cell.angle_gamma   90.00
#
_symmetry.space_group_name_H-M   'P 1'
#
loop_
_entity.id
_entity.type
_entity.pdbx_description
1 polymer ?
#
loop_
_entity_poly.entity_id
_entity_poly.type
_entity_poly.pdbx_seq_one_letter_code
_entity_poly.pdbx_strand_id
1 'polypeptide(L)'
;DNSLTNKVICESEVNKLKDNQLGYEFIMRHHGEKVPLSRGRTATILEPKEYEQLVKNTYSANPQKLKKLMMDDIPDGFIDRQLNDSRYISKLVKGLMSKIVREKGEEEATSKNVIVCTGGITDRLKKDWGVNDVWNRIVLPRFERLNQMCGQQLYTTVNTSGHVIPAMPIEQQRGFSKKRIDHRHHAMDAIVIACATRSIVNYLNNESAKHDAKTTRHDLQRAVCHKQPTDTNGNYRWILNMPWDTFPADASNALKQIIVSFKQNLRVISKATNKIQKLKNNRRVFEQQ
;
A
#
# COMPACT_ATOMS: atom_id res chain seq x y z
N ASP A 1 0.95 10.83 -10.26
CA ASP A 1 -0.43 11.19 -10.61
C ASP A 1 -1.09 10.04 -11.39
N ASN A 2 -2.20 9.51 -10.88
CA ASN A 2 -2.91 8.36 -11.46
C ASN A 2 -4.00 8.79 -12.48
N SER A 3 -3.84 9.93 -13.10
CA SER A 3 -4.77 10.47 -14.11
C SER A 3 -4.47 9.92 -15.51
N LEU A 4 -5.46 9.94 -16.40
CA LEU A 4 -5.29 9.58 -17.81
C LEU A 4 -4.28 10.48 -18.54
N THR A 5 -4.07 11.71 -18.07
CA THR A 5 -3.05 12.62 -18.59
C THR A 5 -1.62 12.18 -18.28
N ASN A 6 -1.44 11.19 -17.41
CA ASN A 6 -0.12 10.63 -17.04
C ASN A 6 0.00 9.13 -17.35
N LYS A 7 -0.83 8.62 -18.28
CA LYS A 7 -0.79 7.20 -18.68
C LYS A 7 -0.63 7.07 -20.17
N VAL A 8 0.30 6.23 -20.58
CA VAL A 8 0.54 5.84 -21.97
C VAL A 8 0.59 4.32 -22.08
N ILE A 9 0.33 3.83 -23.27
CA ILE A 9 0.52 2.42 -23.61
C ILE A 9 1.96 2.27 -24.09
N CYS A 10 2.70 1.35 -23.51
CA CYS A 10 4.04 1.00 -23.96
C CYS A 10 4.29 -0.49 -23.74
N GLU A 11 5.33 -1.02 -24.35
CA GLU A 11 5.75 -2.41 -24.13
C GLU A 11 6.14 -2.62 -22.68
N SER A 12 5.76 -3.76 -22.19
CA SER A 12 5.86 -4.16 -20.80
C SER A 12 7.31 -4.19 -20.30
N GLU A 13 8.20 -4.70 -21.12
CA GLU A 13 9.62 -4.87 -20.81
C GLU A 13 10.34 -3.50 -20.82
N VAL A 14 9.98 -2.65 -21.77
CA VAL A 14 10.45 -1.26 -21.82
C VAL A 14 10.01 -0.48 -20.59
N ASN A 15 8.75 -0.64 -20.16
CA ASN A 15 8.28 0.03 -18.93
C ASN A 15 8.95 -0.50 -17.65
N LYS A 16 9.35 -1.78 -17.64
CA LYS A 16 10.16 -2.33 -16.54
C LYS A 16 11.54 -1.71 -16.48
N LEU A 17 12.19 -1.58 -17.63
CA LEU A 17 13.51 -0.96 -17.74
C LEU A 17 13.45 0.52 -17.33
N LYS A 18 12.38 1.21 -17.75
CA LYS A 18 12.15 2.61 -17.36
C LYS A 18 12.01 2.79 -15.84
N ASP A 19 11.41 1.82 -15.16
CA ASP A 19 11.15 1.86 -13.70
C ASP A 19 10.51 3.20 -13.26
N ASN A 20 11.12 3.89 -12.31
CA ASN A 20 10.64 5.16 -11.74
C ASN A 20 11.13 6.41 -12.52
N GLN A 21 11.90 6.25 -13.59
CA GLN A 21 12.38 7.37 -14.39
C GLN A 21 11.25 8.05 -15.15
N LEU A 22 11.40 9.36 -15.42
CA LEU A 22 10.53 10.07 -16.35
C LEU A 22 10.69 9.52 -17.77
N GLY A 23 9.63 9.60 -18.59
CA GLY A 23 9.65 9.07 -19.95
C GLY A 23 10.75 9.70 -20.80
N TYR A 24 10.88 11.03 -20.76
CA TYR A 24 11.90 11.75 -21.53
C TYR A 24 13.32 11.48 -20.99
N GLU A 25 13.51 11.50 -19.67
CA GLU A 25 14.77 11.16 -19.05
C GLU A 25 15.26 9.74 -19.42
N PHE A 26 14.34 8.77 -19.42
CA PHE A 26 14.61 7.40 -19.84
C PHE A 26 15.08 7.34 -21.32
N ILE A 27 14.39 8.04 -22.20
CA ILE A 27 14.77 8.12 -23.63
C ILE A 27 16.16 8.73 -23.79
N MET A 28 16.45 9.82 -23.08
CA MET A 28 17.78 10.46 -23.14
C MET A 28 18.92 9.56 -22.69
N ARG A 29 18.65 8.64 -21.76
CA ARG A 29 19.70 7.72 -21.22
C ARG A 29 19.85 6.42 -22.00
N HIS A 30 18.77 5.93 -22.61
CA HIS A 30 18.70 4.56 -23.16
C HIS A 30 18.40 4.52 -24.67
N HIS A 31 18.44 5.65 -25.38
CA HIS A 31 18.17 5.69 -26.82
C HIS A 31 19.08 4.70 -27.59
N GLY A 32 18.54 4.07 -28.61
CA GLY A 32 19.25 3.07 -29.39
C GLY A 32 19.42 1.68 -28.75
N GLU A 33 19.15 1.54 -27.44
CA GLU A 33 19.22 0.23 -26.77
C GLU A 33 18.15 -0.73 -27.27
N LYS A 34 18.51 -2.00 -27.37
CA LYS A 34 17.60 -3.08 -27.76
C LYS A 34 17.07 -3.81 -26.54
N VAL A 35 15.78 -3.81 -26.36
CA VAL A 35 15.11 -4.49 -25.25
C VAL A 35 14.43 -5.76 -25.76
N PRO A 36 14.79 -6.94 -25.26
CA PRO A 36 14.11 -8.17 -25.63
C PRO A 36 12.68 -8.16 -25.08
N LEU A 37 11.72 -8.47 -25.95
CA LEU A 37 10.31 -8.58 -25.63
C LEU A 37 9.89 -10.04 -25.56
N SER A 38 8.71 -10.28 -25.01
CA SER A 38 8.07 -11.60 -25.04
C SER A 38 7.90 -12.12 -26.48
N ARG A 39 7.89 -13.43 -26.65
CA ARG A 39 7.76 -14.15 -27.96
C ARG A 39 8.91 -13.86 -28.95
N GLY A 40 10.12 -13.64 -28.48
CA GLY A 40 11.30 -13.47 -29.32
C GLY A 40 11.37 -12.17 -30.12
N ARG A 41 10.50 -11.20 -29.82
CA ARG A 41 10.55 -9.84 -30.41
C ARG A 41 11.60 -9.00 -29.71
N THR A 42 12.02 -7.92 -30.37
CA THR A 42 12.94 -6.93 -29.80
C THR A 42 12.38 -5.54 -30.08
N ALA A 43 12.36 -4.67 -29.06
CA ALA A 43 12.10 -3.26 -29.24
C ALA A 43 13.40 -2.47 -29.17
N THR A 44 13.56 -1.47 -30.02
CA THR A 44 14.63 -0.48 -29.92
C THR A 44 14.07 0.79 -29.27
N ILE A 45 14.78 1.29 -28.28
CA ILE A 45 14.41 2.56 -27.63
C ILE A 45 14.62 3.69 -28.66
N LEU A 46 13.59 4.52 -28.82
CA LEU A 46 13.58 5.60 -29.80
C LEU A 46 14.68 6.61 -29.55
N GLU A 47 15.18 7.22 -30.63
CA GLU A 47 16.02 8.40 -30.55
C GLU A 47 15.21 9.60 -29.97
N PRO A 48 15.85 10.50 -29.21
CA PRO A 48 15.15 11.64 -28.58
C PRO A 48 14.25 12.45 -29.54
N LYS A 49 14.76 12.73 -30.74
CA LYS A 49 13.99 13.46 -31.78
C LYS A 49 12.79 12.66 -32.28
N GLU A 50 12.92 11.37 -32.44
CA GLU A 50 11.83 10.48 -32.86
C GLU A 50 10.75 10.39 -31.77
N TYR A 51 11.18 10.27 -30.52
CA TYR A 51 10.26 10.30 -29.38
C TYR A 51 9.49 11.62 -29.29
N GLU A 52 10.17 12.77 -29.46
CA GLU A 52 9.51 14.07 -29.46
C GLU A 52 8.45 14.18 -30.55
N GLN A 53 8.80 13.75 -31.78
CA GLN A 53 7.85 13.76 -32.89
C GLN A 53 6.67 12.82 -32.64
N LEU A 54 6.92 11.61 -32.14
CA LEU A 54 5.88 10.66 -31.78
C LEU A 54 4.91 11.25 -30.74
N VAL A 55 5.42 11.85 -29.68
CA VAL A 55 4.63 12.45 -28.62
C VAL A 55 3.83 13.65 -29.13
N LYS A 56 4.45 14.53 -29.93
CA LYS A 56 3.78 15.67 -30.54
C LYS A 56 2.66 15.23 -31.49
N ASN A 57 2.91 14.26 -32.37
CA ASN A 57 1.92 13.78 -33.33
C ASN A 57 0.76 13.04 -32.63
N THR A 58 1.06 12.24 -31.61
CA THR A 58 0.05 11.41 -30.95
C THR A 58 -0.81 12.20 -29.96
N TYR A 59 -0.23 13.17 -29.27
CA TYR A 59 -0.88 13.85 -28.14
C TYR A 59 -1.04 15.36 -28.32
N SER A 60 -0.95 15.88 -29.54
CA SER A 60 -1.18 17.31 -29.85
C SER A 60 -2.51 17.84 -29.35
N ALA A 61 -3.56 17.02 -29.39
CA ALA A 61 -4.89 17.38 -28.87
C ALA A 61 -4.97 17.41 -27.33
N ASN A 62 -3.92 16.96 -26.61
CA ASN A 62 -3.88 16.95 -25.15
C ASN A 62 -2.59 17.60 -24.61
N PRO A 63 -2.57 18.96 -24.53
CA PRO A 63 -1.37 19.70 -24.13
C PRO A 63 -0.81 19.32 -22.75
N GLN A 64 -1.68 18.95 -21.80
CA GLN A 64 -1.25 18.53 -20.48
C GLN A 64 -0.48 17.19 -20.52
N LYS A 65 -0.95 16.25 -21.33
CA LYS A 65 -0.29 14.97 -21.52
C LYS A 65 1.03 15.13 -22.26
N LEU A 66 1.02 15.93 -23.33
CA LEU A 66 2.22 16.26 -24.08
C LEU A 66 3.29 16.87 -23.16
N LYS A 67 2.92 17.87 -22.36
CA LYS A 67 3.84 18.49 -21.40
C LYS A 67 4.43 17.48 -20.42
N LYS A 68 3.61 16.59 -19.87
CA LYS A 68 4.10 15.57 -18.91
C LYS A 68 5.04 14.54 -19.53
N LEU A 69 4.81 14.16 -20.79
CA LEU A 69 5.66 13.20 -21.51
C LEU A 69 7.00 13.79 -21.95
N MET A 70 7.05 15.11 -22.11
CA MET A 70 8.25 15.85 -22.50
C MET A 70 9.02 16.41 -21.29
N MET A 71 8.57 16.12 -20.05
CA MET A 71 9.29 16.58 -18.86
C MET A 71 10.58 15.80 -18.67
N ASP A 72 11.65 16.51 -18.50
CA ASP A 72 13.00 16.04 -18.17
C ASP A 72 13.28 16.08 -16.67
N ASP A 73 12.49 16.84 -15.92
CA ASP A 73 12.56 16.89 -14.46
C ASP A 73 11.17 16.99 -13.84
N ILE A 74 11.03 16.52 -12.60
CA ILE A 74 9.80 16.65 -11.83
C ILE A 74 9.89 17.95 -11.05
N PRO A 75 9.02 18.95 -11.31
CA PRO A 75 9.00 20.16 -10.51
C PRO A 75 8.85 19.82 -9.04
N ASP A 76 9.74 20.35 -8.18
CA ASP A 76 9.80 20.08 -6.75
C ASP A 76 8.44 20.17 -6.06
N GLY A 77 7.58 21.08 -6.48
CA GLY A 77 6.21 21.21 -5.98
C GLY A 77 5.24 20.06 -6.36
N PHE A 78 5.62 19.10 -7.21
CA PHE A 78 4.71 18.01 -7.60
C PHE A 78 4.79 16.81 -6.66
N ILE A 79 5.99 16.42 -6.27
CA ILE A 79 6.22 15.38 -5.26
C ILE A 79 5.76 15.90 -3.89
N ASP A 80 6.08 17.15 -3.58
CA ASP A 80 5.66 17.82 -2.35
C ASP A 80 4.13 17.91 -2.22
N ARG A 81 3.39 18.07 -3.31
CA ARG A 81 1.93 18.17 -3.25
C ARG A 81 1.28 16.86 -2.78
N GLN A 82 1.69 15.71 -3.28
CA GLN A 82 1.16 14.42 -2.84
C GLN A 82 1.58 14.09 -1.39
N LEU A 83 2.81 14.40 -1.02
CA LEU A 83 3.29 14.26 0.35
C LEU A 83 2.58 15.24 1.28
N ASN A 84 2.31 16.47 0.82
CA ASN A 84 1.60 17.48 1.57
C ASN A 84 0.12 17.12 1.76
N ASP A 85 -0.55 16.58 0.75
CA ASP A 85 -1.93 16.10 0.87
C ASP A 85 -2.05 15.00 1.93
N SER A 86 -1.16 14.02 1.91
CA SER A 86 -1.13 12.95 2.92
C SER A 86 -0.82 13.48 4.32
N ARG A 87 0.12 14.44 4.43
CA ARG A 87 0.44 15.11 5.70
C ARG A 87 -0.73 15.94 6.21
N TYR A 88 -1.39 16.68 5.32
CA TYR A 88 -2.56 17.48 5.66
C TYR A 88 -3.70 16.62 6.18
N ILE A 89 -4.05 15.54 5.46
CA ILE A 89 -5.08 14.58 5.87
C ILE A 89 -4.73 13.97 7.23
N SER A 90 -3.49 13.52 7.41
CA SER A 90 -3.03 12.95 8.67
C SER A 90 -3.12 13.95 9.83
N LYS A 91 -2.76 15.22 9.59
CA LYS A 91 -2.86 16.31 10.58
C LYS A 91 -4.33 16.61 10.93
N LEU A 92 -5.21 16.68 9.92
CA LEU A 92 -6.64 16.90 10.09
C LEU A 92 -7.26 15.77 10.93
N VAL A 93 -7.04 14.53 10.55
CA VAL A 93 -7.55 13.35 11.27
C VAL A 93 -7.01 13.30 12.70
N LYS A 94 -5.72 13.59 12.89
CA LYS A 94 -5.14 13.71 14.25
C LYS A 94 -5.88 14.75 15.09
N GLY A 95 -6.15 15.94 14.52
CA GLY A 95 -6.88 17.00 15.22
C GLY A 95 -8.31 16.59 15.59
N LEU A 96 -9.04 15.95 14.65
CA LEU A 96 -10.39 15.46 14.91
C LEU A 96 -10.42 14.37 15.99
N MET A 97 -9.52 13.39 15.90
CA MET A 97 -9.42 12.33 16.93
C MET A 97 -8.99 12.88 18.29
N SER A 98 -8.09 13.86 18.31
CA SER A 98 -7.66 14.51 19.56
C SER A 98 -8.82 15.18 20.30
N LYS A 99 -9.79 15.74 19.59
CA LYS A 99 -11.00 16.33 20.22
C LYS A 99 -11.85 15.29 20.95
N ILE A 100 -11.82 14.03 20.50
CA ILE A 100 -12.59 12.92 21.08
C ILE A 100 -11.89 12.37 22.34
N VAL A 101 -10.56 12.19 22.26
CA VAL A 101 -9.80 11.43 23.28
C VAL A 101 -8.88 12.29 24.15
N ARG A 102 -8.96 13.62 24.06
CA ARG A 102 -8.14 14.54 24.85
C ARG A 102 -8.44 14.44 26.34
N GLU A 103 -7.42 14.65 27.14
CA GLU A 103 -7.54 14.78 28.60
C GLU A 103 -7.79 16.24 29.00
N LYS A 104 -8.25 16.41 30.21
CA LYS A 104 -8.49 17.77 30.80
C LYS A 104 -7.15 18.52 30.86
N GLY A 105 -7.10 19.71 30.27
CA GLY A 105 -5.89 20.55 30.21
C GLY A 105 -5.05 20.39 28.95
N GLU A 106 -5.37 19.45 28.02
CA GLU A 106 -4.74 19.39 26.71
C GLU A 106 -5.37 20.41 25.75
N GLU A 107 -4.55 20.91 24.80
CA GLU A 107 -5.03 21.81 23.75
C GLU A 107 -6.08 21.13 22.87
N GLU A 108 -7.00 21.90 22.28
CA GLU A 108 -8.17 21.39 21.58
C GLU A 108 -7.83 20.49 20.38
N ALA A 109 -6.74 20.76 19.67
CA ALA A 109 -6.34 20.04 18.45
C ALA A 109 -5.19 19.05 18.68
N THR A 110 -4.72 18.88 19.93
CA THR A 110 -3.62 18.00 20.28
C THR A 110 -3.96 17.10 21.45
N SER A 111 -3.54 15.85 21.38
CA SER A 111 -3.62 14.91 22.50
C SER A 111 -2.44 13.97 22.49
N LYS A 112 -1.92 13.68 23.68
CA LYS A 112 -0.89 12.63 23.86
C LYS A 112 -1.43 11.23 23.54
N ASN A 113 -2.76 11.06 23.53
CA ASN A 113 -3.43 9.79 23.25
C ASN A 113 -3.56 9.51 21.75
N VAL A 114 -3.22 10.47 20.86
CA VAL A 114 -3.24 10.28 19.42
C VAL A 114 -1.83 10.34 18.86
N ILE A 115 -1.43 9.27 18.15
CA ILE A 115 -0.17 9.20 17.43
C ILE A 115 -0.41 8.88 15.95
N VAL A 116 0.38 9.47 15.09
CA VAL A 116 0.36 9.18 13.64
C VAL A 116 1.65 8.46 13.27
N CYS A 117 1.55 7.38 12.52
CA CYS A 117 2.70 6.63 12.03
C CYS A 117 2.68 6.48 10.50
N THR A 118 3.86 6.20 9.94
CA THR A 118 4.00 5.93 8.51
C THR A 118 3.60 4.51 8.16
N GLY A 119 3.24 4.25 6.88
CA GLY A 119 2.94 2.91 6.39
C GLY A 119 4.10 1.92 6.57
N GLY A 120 5.35 2.41 6.58
CA GLY A 120 6.53 1.59 6.86
C GLY A 120 6.53 1.00 8.27
N ILE A 121 6.05 1.75 9.27
CA ILE A 121 5.89 1.25 10.65
C ILE A 121 4.83 0.15 10.69
N THR A 122 3.68 0.37 10.07
CA THR A 122 2.61 -0.64 9.99
C THR A 122 3.11 -1.94 9.33
N ASP A 123 3.87 -1.81 8.25
CA ASP A 123 4.46 -2.96 7.55
C ASP A 123 5.47 -3.71 8.43
N ARG A 124 6.28 -2.99 9.18
CA ARG A 124 7.22 -3.57 10.13
C ARG A 124 6.50 -4.32 11.25
N LEU A 125 5.47 -3.71 11.85
CA LEU A 125 4.66 -4.32 12.89
C LEU A 125 3.96 -5.60 12.41
N LYS A 126 3.38 -5.60 11.20
CA LYS A 126 2.78 -6.81 10.61
C LYS A 126 3.76 -7.95 10.48
N LYS A 127 5.02 -7.64 10.13
CA LYS A 127 6.08 -8.63 10.04
C LYS A 127 6.48 -9.16 11.41
N ASP A 128 6.77 -8.25 12.33
CA ASP A 128 7.30 -8.59 13.66
C ASP A 128 6.25 -9.30 14.53
N TRP A 129 4.97 -9.01 14.34
CA TRP A 129 3.85 -9.65 15.06
C TRP A 129 3.23 -10.85 14.31
N GLY A 130 3.84 -11.33 13.23
CA GLY A 130 3.38 -12.52 12.50
C GLY A 130 2.06 -12.36 11.74
N VAL A 131 1.54 -11.13 11.59
CA VAL A 131 0.24 -10.88 10.94
C VAL A 131 0.30 -11.13 9.43
N ASN A 132 1.47 -10.97 8.80
CA ASN A 132 1.68 -11.33 7.40
C ASN A 132 1.49 -12.84 7.17
N ASP A 133 1.89 -13.70 8.12
CA ASP A 133 1.68 -15.14 8.03
C ASP A 133 0.21 -15.50 8.22
N VAL A 134 -0.49 -14.79 9.11
CA VAL A 134 -1.95 -14.88 9.23
C VAL A 134 -2.61 -14.57 7.90
N TRP A 135 -2.24 -13.48 7.25
CA TRP A 135 -2.77 -13.08 5.96
C TRP A 135 -2.50 -14.12 4.87
N ASN A 136 -1.28 -14.61 4.78
CA ASN A 136 -0.92 -15.66 3.83
C ASN A 136 -1.80 -16.90 4.00
N ARG A 137 -2.02 -17.36 5.23
CA ARG A 137 -2.90 -18.51 5.52
C ARG A 137 -4.36 -18.26 5.17
N ILE A 138 -4.87 -17.05 5.38
CA ILE A 138 -6.24 -16.69 5.06
C ILE A 138 -6.49 -16.70 3.54
N VAL A 139 -5.52 -16.27 2.74
CA VAL A 139 -5.70 -16.18 1.29
C VAL A 139 -5.20 -17.41 0.53
N LEU A 140 -4.39 -18.27 1.16
CA LEU A 140 -3.80 -19.48 0.56
C LEU A 140 -4.82 -20.37 -0.17
N PRO A 141 -6.02 -20.68 0.39
CA PRO A 141 -6.99 -21.56 -0.29
C PRO A 141 -7.42 -21.06 -1.67
N ARG A 142 -7.38 -19.74 -1.91
CA ARG A 142 -7.70 -19.17 -3.23
C ARG A 142 -6.59 -19.47 -4.26
N PHE A 143 -5.34 -19.45 -3.83
CA PHE A 143 -4.19 -19.75 -4.68
C PHE A 143 -4.07 -21.25 -4.95
N GLU A 144 -4.38 -22.08 -3.97
CA GLU A 144 -4.48 -23.53 -4.15
C GLU A 144 -5.58 -23.89 -5.16
N ARG A 145 -6.73 -23.21 -5.08
CA ARG A 145 -7.80 -23.39 -6.07
C ARG A 145 -7.37 -22.95 -7.47
N LEU A 146 -6.60 -21.86 -7.59
CA LEU A 146 -6.02 -21.45 -8.88
C LEU A 146 -5.07 -22.52 -9.44
N ASN A 147 -4.23 -23.12 -8.61
CA ASN A 147 -3.38 -24.25 -9.00
C ASN A 147 -4.20 -25.42 -9.56
N GLN A 148 -5.28 -25.78 -8.85
CA GLN A 148 -6.21 -26.85 -9.27
C GLN A 148 -6.87 -26.53 -10.62
N MET A 149 -7.34 -25.29 -10.80
CA MET A 149 -8.00 -24.85 -12.04
C MET A 149 -7.05 -24.82 -13.24
N CYS A 150 -5.78 -24.47 -13.02
CA CYS A 150 -4.77 -24.39 -14.06
C CYS A 150 -4.01 -25.73 -14.27
N GLY A 151 -4.20 -26.71 -13.42
CA GLY A 151 -3.48 -27.99 -13.44
C GLY A 151 -1.99 -27.86 -13.18
N GLN A 152 -1.52 -26.75 -12.60
CA GLN A 152 -0.11 -26.43 -12.38
C GLN A 152 0.10 -25.77 -11.01
N GLN A 153 1.27 -26.01 -10.40
CA GLN A 153 1.65 -25.45 -9.08
C GLN A 153 2.36 -24.09 -9.24
N LEU A 154 1.72 -23.12 -9.91
CA LEU A 154 2.30 -21.81 -10.20
C LEU A 154 1.98 -20.74 -9.14
N TYR A 155 0.89 -20.92 -8.39
CA TYR A 155 0.35 -19.88 -7.51
C TYR A 155 0.68 -20.11 -6.04
N THR A 156 1.53 -21.06 -5.74
CA THR A 156 2.05 -21.33 -4.39
C THR A 156 3.54 -21.60 -4.43
N THR A 157 4.23 -21.28 -3.35
CA THR A 157 5.66 -21.58 -3.15
C THR A 157 5.91 -21.97 -1.70
N VAL A 158 7.05 -22.57 -1.43
CA VAL A 158 7.47 -22.91 -0.07
C VAL A 158 8.42 -21.84 0.45
N ASN A 159 8.15 -21.30 1.63
CA ASN A 159 9.04 -20.32 2.27
C ASN A 159 10.26 -21.02 2.91
N THR A 160 11.21 -20.22 3.42
CA THR A 160 12.42 -20.71 4.11
C THR A 160 12.13 -21.56 5.34
N SER A 161 10.93 -21.48 5.91
CA SER A 161 10.47 -22.26 7.07
C SER A 161 9.70 -23.52 6.67
N GLY A 162 9.65 -23.88 5.39
CA GLY A 162 8.96 -25.08 4.90
C GLY A 162 7.43 -24.94 4.76
N HIS A 163 6.87 -23.76 4.97
CA HIS A 163 5.43 -23.53 4.85
C HIS A 163 5.04 -23.13 3.42
N VAL A 164 3.94 -23.69 2.93
CA VAL A 164 3.34 -23.27 1.65
C VAL A 164 2.72 -21.89 1.83
N ILE A 165 3.09 -20.98 0.94
CA ILE A 165 2.58 -19.60 0.92
C ILE A 165 2.07 -19.23 -0.48
N PRO A 166 1.12 -18.29 -0.58
CA PRO A 166 0.66 -17.77 -1.85
C PRO A 166 1.81 -17.13 -2.64
N ALA A 167 1.88 -17.42 -3.92
CA ALA A 167 2.82 -16.82 -4.86
C ALA A 167 2.08 -16.35 -6.11
N MET A 168 2.69 -15.48 -6.88
CA MET A 168 2.22 -15.11 -8.22
C MET A 168 3.39 -15.24 -9.20
N PRO A 169 3.18 -15.85 -10.37
CA PRO A 169 4.16 -15.84 -11.43
C PRO A 169 4.57 -14.41 -11.79
N ILE A 170 5.84 -14.21 -12.11
CA ILE A 170 6.40 -12.87 -12.36
C ILE A 170 5.64 -12.15 -13.49
N GLU A 171 5.25 -12.91 -14.53
CA GLU A 171 4.52 -12.39 -15.67
C GLU A 171 3.12 -11.87 -15.31
N GLN A 172 2.53 -12.42 -14.24
CA GLN A 172 1.17 -12.09 -13.78
C GLN A 172 1.13 -11.14 -12.58
N GLN A 173 2.29 -10.76 -12.04
CA GLN A 173 2.36 -9.84 -10.89
C GLN A 173 1.89 -8.42 -11.22
N ARG A 174 1.85 -8.05 -12.51
CA ARG A 174 1.42 -6.71 -12.93
C ARG A 174 -0.07 -6.51 -12.72
N GLY A 175 -0.40 -5.47 -11.99
CA GLY A 175 -1.80 -5.14 -11.68
C GLY A 175 -2.45 -6.04 -10.64
N PHE A 176 -1.80 -7.13 -10.23
CA PHE A 176 -2.29 -8.01 -9.18
C PHE A 176 -1.42 -7.92 -7.93
N SER A 177 -2.00 -7.48 -6.85
CA SER A 177 -1.34 -7.46 -5.55
C SER A 177 -1.92 -8.55 -4.64
N LYS A 178 -1.11 -9.56 -4.32
CA LYS A 178 -1.45 -10.62 -3.36
C LYS A 178 -1.98 -10.05 -2.02
N LYS A 179 -1.42 -8.93 -1.59
CA LYS A 179 -1.80 -8.23 -0.36
C LYS A 179 -3.21 -7.63 -0.46
N ARG A 180 -3.67 -7.28 -1.66
CA ARG A 180 -4.94 -6.59 -1.90
C ARG A 180 -5.98 -7.47 -2.58
N ILE A 181 -5.90 -8.79 -2.40
CA ILE A 181 -6.82 -9.75 -3.01
C ILE A 181 -8.27 -9.55 -2.55
N ASP A 182 -8.46 -9.07 -1.33
CA ASP A 182 -9.73 -8.61 -0.80
C ASP A 182 -9.53 -7.49 0.24
N HIS A 183 -10.61 -6.83 0.63
CA HIS A 183 -10.57 -5.65 1.50
C HIS A 183 -10.30 -5.96 2.99
N ARG A 184 -10.21 -7.23 3.40
CA ARG A 184 -9.81 -7.59 4.78
C ARG A 184 -8.39 -7.12 5.13
N HIS A 185 -7.56 -6.84 4.11
CA HIS A 185 -6.24 -6.26 4.38
C HIS A 185 -6.33 -4.87 5.05
N HIS A 186 -7.38 -4.10 4.80
CA HIS A 186 -7.60 -2.84 5.52
C HIS A 186 -7.95 -3.07 6.99
N ALA A 187 -8.76 -4.10 7.28
CA ALA A 187 -9.04 -4.49 8.66
C ALA A 187 -7.77 -4.99 9.38
N MET A 188 -6.93 -5.75 8.68
CA MET A 188 -5.63 -6.17 9.20
C MET A 188 -4.73 -4.98 9.53
N ASP A 189 -4.63 -3.99 8.64
CA ASP A 189 -3.86 -2.77 8.88
C ASP A 189 -4.45 -1.98 10.07
N ALA A 190 -5.78 -1.89 10.18
CA ALA A 190 -6.45 -1.20 11.28
C ALA A 190 -6.21 -1.88 12.64
N ILE A 191 -6.25 -3.21 12.72
CA ILE A 191 -5.93 -3.98 13.94
C ILE A 191 -4.50 -3.68 14.39
N VAL A 192 -3.54 -3.71 13.47
CA VAL A 192 -2.12 -3.45 13.78
C VAL A 192 -1.92 -2.00 14.24
N ILE A 193 -2.55 -1.04 13.59
CA ILE A 193 -2.47 0.38 13.97
C ILE A 193 -3.07 0.62 15.36
N ALA A 194 -4.21 -0.02 15.66
CA ALA A 194 -4.86 0.10 16.97
C ALA A 194 -3.99 -0.39 18.13
N CYS A 195 -3.10 -1.35 17.87
CA CYS A 195 -2.16 -1.90 18.85
C CYS A 195 -0.80 -1.15 18.89
N ALA A 196 -0.56 -0.21 17.98
CA ALA A 196 0.69 0.52 17.92
C ALA A 196 0.76 1.60 19.02
N THR A 197 1.59 1.40 20.03
CA THR A 197 1.80 2.37 21.10
C THR A 197 2.79 3.47 20.69
N ARG A 198 2.76 4.60 21.39
CA ARG A 198 3.72 5.70 21.19
C ARG A 198 5.16 5.22 21.33
N SER A 199 5.46 4.41 22.33
CA SER A 199 6.82 3.88 22.58
C SER A 199 7.31 3.03 21.42
N ILE A 200 6.44 2.19 20.85
CA ILE A 200 6.74 1.38 19.67
C ILE A 200 7.03 2.28 18.46
N VAL A 201 6.16 3.27 18.19
CA VAL A 201 6.32 4.17 17.05
C VAL A 201 7.61 5.00 17.20
N ASN A 202 7.91 5.52 18.39
CA ASN A 202 9.14 6.27 18.66
C ASN A 202 10.38 5.39 18.48
N TYR A 203 10.35 4.15 18.96
CA TYR A 203 11.44 3.20 18.78
C TYR A 203 11.72 2.92 17.30
N LEU A 204 10.66 2.68 16.52
CA LEU A 204 10.78 2.36 15.10
C LEU A 204 11.15 3.58 14.24
N ASN A 205 10.74 4.79 14.63
CA ASN A 205 11.11 6.04 13.95
C ASN A 205 12.52 6.54 14.30
N ASN A 206 13.24 5.89 15.21
CA ASN A 206 14.53 6.37 15.75
C ASN A 206 14.48 7.82 16.30
N GLU A 207 13.33 8.27 16.79
CA GLU A 207 13.18 9.62 17.36
C GLU A 207 14.09 9.84 18.58
N SER A 208 14.47 8.75 19.24
CA SER A 208 15.46 8.76 20.33
C SER A 208 16.90 9.09 19.88
N ALA A 209 17.16 9.12 18.58
CA ALA A 209 18.46 9.55 18.03
C ALA A 209 18.62 11.07 18.01
N LYS A 210 17.58 11.85 18.33
CA LYS A 210 17.68 13.30 18.49
C LYS A 210 18.53 13.62 19.73
N HIS A 211 19.48 14.55 19.58
CA HIS A 211 20.47 14.90 20.60
C HIS A 211 19.86 15.33 21.94
N ASP A 212 18.61 15.83 21.93
CA ASP A 212 17.88 16.33 23.10
C ASP A 212 16.81 15.36 23.63
N ALA A 213 16.80 14.11 23.19
CA ALA A 213 15.82 13.15 23.63
C ALA A 213 16.08 12.74 25.09
N LYS A 214 15.09 12.93 25.97
CA LYS A 214 15.13 12.48 27.37
C LYS A 214 15.25 10.96 27.53
N THR A 215 14.89 10.21 26.48
CA THR A 215 14.87 8.75 26.46
C THR A 215 15.75 8.26 25.33
N THR A 216 16.72 7.39 25.61
CA THR A 216 17.60 6.84 24.59
C THR A 216 16.87 5.75 23.77
N ARG A 217 17.37 5.47 22.56
CA ARG A 217 16.87 4.34 21.76
C ARG A 217 16.96 3.02 22.50
N HIS A 218 18.00 2.86 23.31
CA HIS A 218 18.22 1.64 24.10
C HIS A 218 17.16 1.47 25.20
N ASP A 219 16.74 2.56 25.86
CA ASP A 219 15.67 2.53 26.84
C ASP A 219 14.33 2.18 26.21
N LEU A 220 14.03 2.77 25.04
CA LEU A 220 12.84 2.42 24.25
C LEU A 220 12.88 0.93 23.83
N GLN A 221 14.03 0.45 23.39
CA GLN A 221 14.20 -0.96 23.01
C GLN A 221 13.90 -1.89 24.18
N ARG A 222 14.40 -1.60 25.37
CA ARG A 222 14.14 -2.38 26.58
C ARG A 222 12.66 -2.35 26.97
N ALA A 223 11.98 -1.24 26.73
CA ALA A 223 10.56 -1.09 27.08
C ALA A 223 9.62 -1.84 26.13
N VAL A 224 9.98 -1.96 24.83
CA VAL A 224 9.09 -2.50 23.80
C VAL A 224 9.55 -3.81 23.20
N CYS A 225 10.76 -4.30 23.54
CA CYS A 225 11.33 -5.54 23.03
C CYS A 225 11.78 -6.45 24.17
N HIS A 226 11.85 -7.74 23.90
CA HIS A 226 12.48 -8.74 24.76
C HIS A 226 13.64 -9.40 24.03
N LYS A 227 14.54 -10.02 24.82
CA LYS A 227 15.66 -10.79 24.29
C LYS A 227 15.19 -12.22 23.99
N GLN A 228 15.44 -12.68 22.78
CA GLN A 228 15.25 -14.07 22.40
C GLN A 228 16.60 -14.72 22.09
N PRO A 229 16.97 -15.84 22.75
CA PRO A 229 18.18 -16.57 22.41
C PRO A 229 18.15 -17.02 20.95
N THR A 230 19.29 -16.94 20.26
CA THR A 230 19.42 -17.38 18.86
C THR A 230 20.21 -18.68 18.76
N ASP A 231 21.06 -18.96 19.73
CA ASP A 231 21.87 -20.16 19.80
C ASP A 231 22.19 -20.53 21.25
N THR A 232 22.91 -21.68 21.45
CA THR A 232 23.37 -22.17 22.75
C THR A 232 24.57 -21.40 23.29
N ASN A 233 25.18 -20.50 22.49
CA ASN A 233 26.38 -19.76 22.86
C ASN A 233 26.07 -18.42 23.54
N GLY A 234 24.81 -18.19 23.92
CA GLY A 234 24.40 -16.98 24.64
C GLY A 234 24.12 -15.78 23.72
N ASN A 235 24.15 -15.96 22.40
CA ASN A 235 23.73 -14.93 21.47
C ASN A 235 22.21 -14.73 21.55
N TYR A 236 21.79 -13.48 21.44
CA TYR A 236 20.36 -13.14 21.47
C TYR A 236 20.05 -12.05 20.43
N ARG A 237 18.79 -11.99 20.02
CA ARG A 237 18.24 -10.90 19.26
C ARG A 237 17.11 -10.21 20.02
N TRP A 238 16.94 -8.94 19.78
CA TRP A 238 15.82 -8.17 20.29
C TRP A 238 14.61 -8.38 19.39
N ILE A 239 13.50 -8.83 20.00
CA ILE A 239 12.22 -9.03 19.31
C ILE A 239 11.21 -8.06 19.90
N LEU A 240 10.45 -7.42 19.03
CA LEU A 240 9.38 -6.53 19.44
C LEU A 240 8.29 -7.34 20.17
N ASN A 241 7.86 -6.84 21.33
CA ASN A 241 6.78 -7.46 22.09
C ASN A 241 5.49 -7.46 21.28
N MET A 242 4.79 -8.58 21.28
CA MET A 242 3.42 -8.64 20.74
C MET A 242 2.46 -7.88 21.67
N PRO A 243 1.34 -7.39 21.15
CA PRO A 243 0.31 -6.76 21.98
C PRO A 243 -0.19 -7.66 23.12
N TRP A 244 -0.36 -8.95 22.83
CA TRP A 244 -0.61 -10.06 23.77
C TRP A 244 -0.23 -11.38 23.11
N ASP A 245 -0.08 -12.44 23.87
CA ASP A 245 0.49 -13.72 23.41
C ASP A 245 -0.32 -14.40 22.29
N THR A 246 -1.65 -14.28 22.33
CA THR A 246 -2.56 -14.87 21.32
C THR A 246 -2.88 -13.94 20.15
N PHE A 247 -2.25 -12.77 20.06
CA PHE A 247 -2.55 -11.73 19.09
C PHE A 247 -2.68 -12.24 17.64
N PRO A 248 -1.77 -13.03 17.07
CA PRO A 248 -1.92 -13.53 15.71
C PRO A 248 -3.13 -14.43 15.50
N ALA A 249 -3.46 -15.26 16.53
CA ALA A 249 -4.61 -16.15 16.48
C ALA A 249 -5.93 -15.36 16.55
N ASP A 250 -6.01 -14.38 17.44
CA ASP A 250 -7.19 -13.54 17.60
C ASP A 250 -7.42 -12.65 16.37
N ALA A 251 -6.35 -12.08 15.82
CA ALA A 251 -6.40 -11.34 14.55
C ALA A 251 -6.88 -12.24 13.38
N SER A 252 -6.41 -13.50 13.33
CA SER A 252 -6.89 -14.48 12.34
C SER A 252 -8.39 -14.73 12.47
N ASN A 253 -8.86 -14.97 13.70
CA ASN A 253 -10.27 -15.25 13.98
C ASN A 253 -11.15 -14.03 13.62
N ALA A 254 -10.75 -12.84 14.03
CA ALA A 254 -11.47 -11.62 13.67
C ALA A 254 -11.54 -11.40 12.15
N LEU A 255 -10.44 -11.59 11.42
CA LEU A 255 -10.39 -11.43 9.97
C LEU A 255 -11.24 -12.47 9.23
N LYS A 256 -11.34 -13.70 9.74
CA LYS A 256 -12.18 -14.76 9.14
C LYS A 256 -13.68 -14.47 9.25
N GLN A 257 -14.11 -13.72 10.26
CA GLN A 257 -15.52 -13.34 10.46
C GLN A 257 -15.98 -12.22 9.54
N ILE A 258 -15.06 -11.51 8.88
CA ILE A 258 -15.40 -10.41 7.97
C ILE A 258 -15.98 -10.97 6.67
N ILE A 259 -17.16 -10.49 6.29
CA ILE A 259 -17.81 -10.83 5.02
C ILE A 259 -17.02 -10.23 3.85
N VAL A 260 -16.69 -11.06 2.88
CA VAL A 260 -15.93 -10.67 1.68
C VAL A 260 -16.79 -10.75 0.43
N SER A 261 -16.82 -9.66 -0.35
CA SER A 261 -17.42 -9.68 -1.70
C SER A 261 -16.41 -10.21 -2.71
N PHE A 262 -16.82 -11.21 -3.49
CA PHE A 262 -16.02 -11.76 -4.61
C PHE A 262 -16.22 -10.99 -5.92
N LYS A 263 -17.20 -10.10 -5.97
CA LYS A 263 -17.46 -9.26 -7.15
C LYS A 263 -16.69 -7.95 -7.02
N GLN A 264 -15.89 -7.62 -8.02
CA GLN A 264 -15.19 -6.36 -8.06
C GLN A 264 -16.19 -5.20 -8.18
N ASN A 265 -15.89 -4.10 -7.51
CA ASN A 265 -16.67 -2.85 -7.53
C ASN A 265 -18.13 -2.96 -7.03
N LEU A 266 -18.52 -4.08 -6.43
CA LEU A 266 -19.81 -4.20 -5.78
C LEU A 266 -19.67 -3.98 -4.27
N ARG A 267 -20.57 -3.20 -3.72
CA ARG A 267 -20.68 -3.03 -2.27
C ARG A 267 -21.25 -4.32 -1.66
N VAL A 268 -20.67 -4.75 -0.56
CA VAL A 268 -21.20 -5.89 0.23
C VAL A 268 -22.55 -5.52 0.83
N ILE A 269 -22.71 -4.26 1.22
CA ILE A 269 -23.97 -3.68 1.73
C ILE A 269 -24.34 -2.53 0.80
N SER A 270 -25.50 -2.63 0.17
CA SER A 270 -26.05 -1.56 -0.65
C SER A 270 -26.83 -0.60 0.24
N LYS A 271 -26.58 0.70 0.09
CA LYS A 271 -27.43 1.70 0.72
C LYS A 271 -28.79 1.67 0.01
N ALA A 272 -29.83 1.28 0.70
CA ALA A 272 -31.19 1.36 0.17
C ALA A 272 -31.54 2.84 -0.03
N THR A 273 -31.99 3.17 -1.22
CA THR A 273 -32.54 4.49 -1.50
C THR A 273 -34.06 4.33 -1.56
N ASN A 274 -34.77 4.81 -0.55
CA ASN A 274 -36.21 4.85 -0.59
C ASN A 274 -36.64 5.88 -1.63
N LYS A 275 -37.31 5.41 -2.67
CA LYS A 275 -37.97 6.28 -3.65
C LYS A 275 -39.45 6.24 -3.41
N ILE A 276 -40.03 7.36 -3.07
CA ILE A 276 -41.48 7.51 -2.92
C ILE A 276 -42.05 7.99 -4.26
N GLN A 277 -43.05 7.31 -4.74
CA GLN A 277 -43.79 7.71 -5.94
C GLN A 277 -44.82 8.77 -5.53
N LYS A 278 -44.67 10.00 -5.98
CA LYS A 278 -45.65 11.08 -5.81
C LYS A 278 -46.28 11.49 -7.15
N LEU A 279 -47.54 11.85 -7.11
CA LEU A 279 -48.19 12.48 -8.25
C LEU A 279 -47.95 13.98 -8.21
N LYS A 280 -47.24 14.51 -9.19
CA LYS A 280 -47.02 15.94 -9.37
C LYS A 280 -47.52 16.30 -10.79
N ASN A 281 -48.52 17.18 -10.86
CA ASN A 281 -49.15 17.62 -12.12
C ASN A 281 -49.60 16.45 -13.00
N ASN A 282 -50.33 15.50 -12.44
CA ASN A 282 -50.82 14.27 -13.07
C ASN A 282 -49.74 13.35 -13.67
N ARG A 283 -48.42 13.57 -13.35
CA ARG A 283 -47.31 12.71 -13.73
C ARG A 283 -46.73 12.03 -12.50
N ARG A 284 -46.40 10.75 -12.63
CA ARG A 284 -45.70 10.00 -11.58
C ARG A 284 -44.24 10.44 -11.52
N VAL A 285 -43.82 11.00 -10.40
CA VAL A 285 -42.44 11.43 -10.14
C VAL A 285 -41.91 10.63 -8.95
N PHE A 286 -40.68 10.15 -9.06
CA PHE A 286 -39.99 9.47 -7.97
C PHE A 286 -39.12 10.49 -7.22
N GLU A 287 -39.45 10.74 -5.97
CA GLU A 287 -38.61 11.56 -5.08
C GLU A 287 -37.82 10.66 -4.13
N GLN A 288 -36.57 11.03 -3.88
CA GLN A 288 -35.70 10.37 -2.92
C GLN A 288 -36.04 10.93 -1.53
N GLN A 289 -36.24 10.03 -0.56
CA GLN A 289 -36.46 10.42 0.84
C GLN A 289 -35.14 10.46 1.58
#